data_3e98e7174995de415d5ad9e07910cc5f
#
_entry.id   3e98e7174995de415d5ad9e07910cc5f
#
_cell.length_a   1.000
_cell.length_b   1.000
_cell.length_c   1.000
_cell.angle_alpha   90.00
_cell.angle_beta   90.00
_cell.angle_gamma   90.00
#
_symmetry.space_group_name_H-M   'P 1'
#
loop_
_entity.id
_entity.type
_entity.pdbx_description
1 polymer ?
#
loop_
_entity_poly.entity_id
_entity_poly.type
_entity_poly.pdbx_seq_one_letter_code
_entity_poly.pdbx_strand_id
1 'polypeptide(L)'
;MQADTMEMKRFYEGIYPSFDGKLFYRMQEFFPNIDVKRNIRRLSKGMQKQVAFWLAICCKPDILILDEPVDGLDPVMRRQIWSIILSEVAEKEMTVLVSSHNLRELEDVCDHVGIMHHGKIMIERSLSDLQGSVSKIQVACQSGMPKLPEHFQVLHMANTGRVYTMIVKGDPKEAEAALSYCNPTIVDVLPLTLEEIFIYEMGEADYEVKDILF
;
A
#
# COMPACT_ATOMS: atom_id res chain seq x y z
N MET A 1 -21.51 -15.36 -22.00
CA MET A 1 -20.71 -16.60 -21.89
C MET A 1 -21.03 -17.25 -20.53
N GLN A 2 -21.37 -18.51 -20.50
CA GLN A 2 -21.69 -19.22 -19.25
C GLN A 2 -20.53 -20.19 -18.92
N ALA A 3 -19.32 -19.67 -18.84
CA ALA A 3 -18.12 -20.45 -18.65
C ALA A 3 -17.87 -20.80 -17.18
N ASP A 4 -17.37 -21.99 -16.92
CA ASP A 4 -16.76 -22.38 -15.66
C ASP A 4 -15.24 -22.08 -15.66
N THR A 5 -14.56 -22.28 -14.53
CA THR A 5 -13.13 -22.01 -14.40
C THR A 5 -12.28 -22.91 -15.30
N MET A 6 -12.69 -24.15 -15.53
CA MET A 6 -11.96 -25.09 -16.41
C MET A 6 -12.09 -24.72 -17.90
N GLU A 7 -13.22 -24.18 -18.31
CA GLU A 7 -13.41 -23.66 -19.67
C GLU A 7 -12.58 -22.41 -19.89
N MET A 8 -12.54 -21.49 -18.90
CA MET A 8 -11.68 -20.32 -18.96
C MET A 8 -10.19 -20.70 -18.97
N LYS A 9 -9.77 -21.69 -18.17
CA LYS A 9 -8.40 -22.23 -18.25
C LYS A 9 -8.04 -22.65 -19.67
N ARG A 10 -8.88 -23.46 -20.33
CA ARG A 10 -8.63 -23.94 -21.71
C ARG A 10 -8.58 -22.77 -22.69
N PHE A 11 -9.41 -21.77 -22.51
CA PHE A 11 -9.42 -20.55 -23.31
C PHE A 11 -8.10 -19.79 -23.17
N TYR A 12 -7.63 -19.55 -21.94
CA TYR A 12 -6.37 -18.86 -21.68
C TYR A 12 -5.15 -19.65 -22.17
N GLU A 13 -5.13 -20.98 -21.98
CA GLU A 13 -4.11 -21.88 -22.55
C GLU A 13 -4.00 -21.77 -24.07
N GLY A 14 -5.12 -21.57 -24.76
CA GLY A 14 -5.16 -21.39 -26.23
C GLY A 14 -4.69 -20.02 -26.72
N ILE A 15 -4.75 -18.99 -25.87
CA ILE A 15 -4.38 -17.61 -26.24
C ILE A 15 -2.96 -17.26 -25.78
N TYR A 16 -2.58 -17.69 -24.55
CA TYR A 16 -1.31 -17.34 -23.94
C TYR A 16 -0.33 -18.51 -24.01
N PRO A 17 0.70 -18.46 -24.89
CA PRO A 17 1.69 -19.55 -24.99
C PRO A 17 2.48 -19.81 -23.70
N SER A 18 2.59 -18.79 -22.85
CA SER A 18 3.25 -18.84 -21.53
C SER A 18 2.39 -19.43 -20.42
N PHE A 19 1.12 -19.80 -20.69
CA PHE A 19 0.20 -20.28 -19.66
C PHE A 19 0.71 -21.57 -19.01
N ASP A 20 0.89 -21.54 -17.69
CA ASP A 20 1.38 -22.65 -16.90
C ASP A 20 0.21 -23.51 -16.34
N GLY A 21 -0.12 -24.58 -17.05
CA GLY A 21 -1.17 -25.50 -16.61
C GLY A 21 -0.83 -26.22 -15.31
N LYS A 22 0.46 -26.43 -14.97
CA LYS A 22 0.85 -27.05 -13.69
C LYS A 22 0.64 -26.07 -12.54
N LEU A 23 1.00 -24.81 -12.75
CA LEU A 23 0.74 -23.75 -11.80
C LEU A 23 -0.77 -23.61 -11.54
N PHE A 24 -1.60 -23.72 -12.58
CA PHE A 24 -3.06 -23.67 -12.42
C PHE A 24 -3.58 -24.67 -11.39
N TYR A 25 -3.15 -25.94 -11.46
CA TYR A 25 -3.59 -26.96 -10.50
C TYR A 25 -2.99 -26.75 -9.10
N ARG A 26 -1.75 -26.27 -9.01
CA ARG A 26 -1.15 -25.90 -7.73
C ARG A 26 -1.88 -24.74 -7.06
N MET A 27 -2.25 -23.74 -7.85
CA MET A 27 -3.03 -22.59 -7.38
C MET A 27 -4.43 -22.97 -6.87
N GLN A 28 -5.01 -24.05 -7.32
CA GLN A 28 -6.30 -24.55 -6.85
C GLN A 28 -6.29 -24.83 -5.34
N GLU A 29 -5.15 -25.25 -4.78
CA GLU A 29 -4.99 -25.50 -3.34
C GLU A 29 -5.16 -24.23 -2.50
N PHE A 30 -4.84 -23.09 -3.07
CA PHE A 30 -5.02 -21.78 -2.42
C PHE A 30 -6.47 -21.28 -2.44
N PHE A 31 -7.30 -21.82 -3.33
CA PHE A 31 -8.71 -21.45 -3.48
C PHE A 31 -9.67 -22.64 -3.29
N PRO A 32 -9.65 -23.32 -2.12
CA PRO A 32 -10.36 -24.58 -1.89
C PRO A 32 -11.89 -24.41 -1.96
N ASN A 33 -12.41 -23.21 -1.75
CA ASN A 33 -13.84 -22.92 -1.77
C ASN A 33 -14.38 -22.67 -3.18
N ILE A 34 -13.52 -22.66 -4.22
CA ILE A 34 -13.94 -22.46 -5.60
C ILE A 34 -14.18 -23.81 -6.28
N ASP A 35 -15.45 -24.12 -6.52
CA ASP A 35 -15.81 -25.23 -7.40
C ASP A 35 -15.50 -24.83 -8.86
N VAL A 36 -14.42 -25.41 -9.41
CA VAL A 36 -13.93 -25.09 -10.77
C VAL A 36 -14.89 -25.47 -11.90
N LYS A 37 -15.90 -26.32 -11.63
CA LYS A 37 -16.95 -26.72 -12.56
C LYS A 37 -18.20 -25.83 -12.44
N ARG A 38 -18.27 -25.01 -11.42
CA ARG A 38 -19.37 -24.08 -11.25
C ARG A 38 -19.22 -22.89 -12.18
N ASN A 39 -20.33 -22.46 -12.80
CA ASN A 39 -20.36 -21.26 -13.62
C ASN A 39 -19.85 -20.04 -12.84
N ILE A 40 -18.85 -19.32 -13.37
CA ILE A 40 -18.19 -18.19 -12.72
C ILE A 40 -19.19 -17.10 -12.31
N ARG A 41 -20.22 -16.83 -13.12
CA ARG A 41 -21.25 -15.83 -12.78
C ARG A 41 -22.08 -16.17 -11.55
N ARG A 42 -22.09 -17.44 -11.12
CA ARG A 42 -22.77 -17.93 -9.93
C ARG A 42 -21.89 -17.92 -8.67
N LEU A 43 -20.62 -17.58 -8.82
CA LEU A 43 -19.69 -17.37 -7.72
C LEU A 43 -19.94 -16.00 -7.08
N SER A 44 -19.57 -15.83 -5.82
CA SER A 44 -19.58 -14.52 -5.18
C SER A 44 -18.62 -13.56 -5.91
N LYS A 45 -18.79 -12.25 -5.76
CA LYS A 45 -17.89 -11.25 -6.37
C LYS A 45 -16.44 -11.46 -5.99
N GLY A 46 -16.17 -11.75 -4.71
CA GLY A 46 -14.82 -12.08 -4.25
C GLY A 46 -14.26 -13.34 -4.90
N MET A 47 -15.05 -14.41 -5.02
CA MET A 47 -14.60 -15.63 -5.72
C MET A 47 -14.36 -15.39 -7.22
N GLN A 48 -15.15 -14.52 -7.87
CA GLN A 48 -14.91 -14.14 -9.26
C GLN A 48 -13.58 -13.39 -9.42
N LYS A 49 -13.24 -12.47 -8.49
CA LYS A 49 -11.93 -11.81 -8.43
C LYS A 49 -10.80 -12.83 -8.25
N GLN A 50 -10.97 -13.78 -7.34
CA GLN A 50 -9.99 -14.87 -7.11
C GLN A 50 -9.75 -15.69 -8.39
N VAL A 51 -10.78 -16.08 -9.12
CA VAL A 51 -10.65 -16.82 -10.40
C VAL A 51 -9.92 -15.96 -11.44
N ALA A 52 -10.26 -14.69 -11.56
CA ALA A 52 -9.59 -13.78 -12.50
C ALA A 52 -8.10 -13.63 -12.18
N PHE A 53 -7.77 -13.40 -10.91
CA PHE A 53 -6.39 -13.36 -10.43
C PHE A 53 -5.64 -14.67 -10.69
N TRP A 54 -6.25 -15.81 -10.34
CA TRP A 54 -5.69 -17.13 -10.56
C TRP A 54 -5.31 -17.38 -12.03
N LEU A 55 -6.22 -17.08 -12.95
CA LEU A 55 -5.96 -17.21 -14.38
C LEU A 55 -4.87 -16.28 -14.88
N ALA A 56 -4.86 -15.03 -14.40
CA ALA A 56 -3.87 -14.02 -14.78
C ALA A 56 -2.44 -14.43 -14.36
N ILE A 57 -2.26 -14.88 -13.13
CA ILE A 57 -0.96 -15.40 -12.64
C ILE A 57 -0.48 -16.60 -13.47
N CYS A 58 -1.39 -17.50 -13.84
CA CYS A 58 -1.03 -18.66 -14.66
C CYS A 58 -0.58 -18.30 -16.08
N CYS A 59 -0.91 -17.12 -16.59
CA CYS A 59 -0.39 -16.62 -17.87
C CYS A 59 1.10 -16.27 -17.82
N LYS A 60 1.71 -16.18 -16.62
CA LYS A 60 3.12 -15.79 -16.40
C LYS A 60 3.47 -14.49 -17.15
N PRO A 61 2.77 -13.41 -16.87
CA PRO A 61 3.03 -12.14 -17.53
C PRO A 61 4.34 -11.51 -17.03
N ASP A 62 5.03 -10.76 -17.87
CA ASP A 62 6.14 -9.89 -17.45
C ASP A 62 5.62 -8.66 -16.69
N ILE A 63 4.43 -8.19 -17.05
CA ILE A 63 3.75 -7.05 -16.41
C ILE A 63 2.33 -7.48 -16.03
N LEU A 64 1.99 -7.34 -14.76
CA LEU A 64 0.66 -7.62 -14.21
C LEU A 64 0.01 -6.33 -13.74
N ILE A 65 -1.15 -5.97 -14.29
CA ILE A 65 -1.91 -4.79 -13.88
C ILE A 65 -3.15 -5.25 -13.12
N LEU A 66 -3.30 -4.76 -11.89
CA LEU A 66 -4.38 -5.14 -10.98
C LEU A 66 -5.14 -3.90 -10.51
N ASP A 67 -6.42 -3.88 -10.76
CA ASP A 67 -7.32 -2.82 -10.31
C ASP A 67 -8.12 -3.30 -9.09
N GLU A 68 -7.85 -2.70 -7.93
CA GLU A 68 -8.48 -3.04 -6.64
C GLU A 68 -8.53 -4.57 -6.37
N PRO A 69 -7.39 -5.30 -6.47
CA PRO A 69 -7.41 -6.78 -6.53
C PRO A 69 -7.95 -7.43 -5.26
N VAL A 70 -7.77 -6.80 -4.12
CA VAL A 70 -8.12 -7.37 -2.80
C VAL A 70 -9.35 -6.71 -2.16
N ASP A 71 -9.92 -5.71 -2.82
CA ASP A 71 -11.14 -5.06 -2.33
C ASP A 71 -12.31 -6.05 -2.22
N GLY A 72 -13.02 -6.02 -1.08
CA GLY A 72 -14.14 -6.92 -0.79
C GLY A 72 -13.73 -8.35 -0.45
N LEU A 73 -12.44 -8.66 -0.27
CA LEU A 73 -11.95 -9.93 0.24
C LEU A 73 -11.77 -9.89 1.76
N ASP A 74 -11.91 -11.06 2.39
CA ASP A 74 -11.58 -11.21 3.81
C ASP A 74 -10.05 -11.08 4.05
N PRO A 75 -9.61 -10.78 5.29
CA PRO A 75 -8.19 -10.53 5.59
C PRO A 75 -7.27 -11.72 5.29
N VAL A 76 -7.76 -12.96 5.39
CA VAL A 76 -6.94 -14.16 5.11
C VAL A 76 -6.67 -14.25 3.61
N MET A 77 -7.71 -14.09 2.80
CA MET A 77 -7.60 -14.10 1.34
C MET A 77 -6.74 -12.94 0.81
N ARG A 78 -6.84 -11.74 1.41
CA ARG A 78 -5.96 -10.60 1.05
C ARG A 78 -4.50 -10.96 1.22
N ARG A 79 -4.11 -11.43 2.41
CA ARG A 79 -2.73 -11.85 2.69
C ARG A 79 -2.25 -12.92 1.73
N GLN A 80 -3.11 -13.86 1.38
CA GLN A 80 -2.78 -14.95 0.48
C GLN A 80 -2.49 -14.43 -0.94
N ILE A 81 -3.33 -13.53 -1.47
CA ILE A 81 -3.11 -12.92 -2.78
C ILE A 81 -1.81 -12.13 -2.80
N TRP A 82 -1.56 -11.29 -1.79
CA TRP A 82 -0.30 -10.54 -1.67
C TRP A 82 0.91 -11.46 -1.59
N SER A 83 0.84 -12.54 -0.81
CA SER A 83 1.93 -13.53 -0.72
C SER A 83 2.24 -14.17 -2.07
N ILE A 84 1.21 -14.51 -2.86
CA ILE A 84 1.39 -15.07 -4.21
C ILE A 84 2.04 -14.03 -5.14
N ILE A 85 1.57 -12.78 -5.14
CA ILE A 85 2.14 -11.69 -5.95
C ILE A 85 3.61 -11.50 -5.61
N LEU A 86 3.94 -11.34 -4.33
CA LEU A 86 5.32 -11.10 -3.88
C LEU A 86 6.25 -12.27 -4.22
N SER A 87 5.77 -13.52 -4.12
CA SER A 87 6.53 -14.70 -4.54
C SER A 87 6.83 -14.69 -6.04
N GLU A 88 5.83 -14.36 -6.88
CA GLU A 88 6.02 -14.30 -8.33
C GLU A 88 6.94 -13.13 -8.74
N VAL A 89 6.87 -11.99 -8.05
CA VAL A 89 7.80 -10.86 -8.24
C VAL A 89 9.23 -11.28 -7.90
N ALA A 90 9.42 -11.91 -6.73
CA ALA A 90 10.76 -12.30 -6.25
C ALA A 90 11.39 -13.42 -7.11
N GLU A 91 10.59 -14.36 -7.60
CA GLU A 91 11.10 -15.52 -8.36
C GLU A 91 11.29 -15.23 -9.85
N LYS A 92 10.54 -14.30 -10.44
CA LYS A 92 10.41 -14.15 -11.90
C LYS A 92 10.64 -12.73 -12.41
N GLU A 93 11.07 -11.81 -11.56
CA GLU A 93 11.25 -10.39 -11.92
C GLU A 93 10.00 -9.75 -12.57
N MET A 94 8.79 -10.24 -12.20
CA MET A 94 7.55 -9.72 -12.71
C MET A 94 7.30 -8.30 -12.18
N THR A 95 6.95 -7.38 -13.05
CA THR A 95 6.52 -6.02 -12.64
C THR A 95 5.02 -6.02 -12.35
N VAL A 96 4.62 -5.48 -11.21
CA VAL A 96 3.21 -5.39 -10.83
C VAL A 96 2.79 -3.94 -10.63
N LEU A 97 1.74 -3.53 -11.33
CA LEU A 97 1.07 -2.25 -11.12
C LEU A 97 -0.28 -2.50 -10.45
N VAL A 98 -0.45 -1.93 -9.27
CA VAL A 98 -1.66 -2.10 -8.46
C VAL A 98 -2.34 -0.77 -8.21
N SER A 99 -3.65 -0.68 -8.43
CA SER A 99 -4.46 0.40 -7.88
C SER A 99 -5.10 -0.04 -6.55
N SER A 100 -5.13 0.84 -5.57
CA SER A 100 -5.89 0.66 -4.33
C SER A 100 -6.24 1.99 -3.69
N HIS A 101 -7.37 2.05 -3.02
CA HIS A 101 -7.74 3.16 -2.12
C HIS A 101 -7.33 2.88 -0.66
N ASN A 102 -6.83 1.68 -0.36
CA ASN A 102 -6.35 1.29 0.96
C ASN A 102 -4.82 1.46 1.05
N LEU A 103 -4.38 2.62 1.48
CA LEU A 103 -2.96 2.98 1.53
C LEU A 103 -2.15 2.09 2.49
N ARG A 104 -2.77 1.60 3.58
CA ARG A 104 -2.09 0.70 4.54
C ARG A 104 -1.70 -0.63 3.92
N GLU A 105 -2.53 -1.16 3.03
CA GLU A 105 -2.21 -2.41 2.34
C GLU A 105 -1.07 -2.25 1.34
N LEU A 106 -0.98 -1.07 0.69
CA LEU A 106 0.11 -0.77 -0.25
C LEU A 106 1.45 -0.57 0.46
N GLU A 107 1.44 -0.01 1.66
CA GLU A 107 2.65 0.27 2.45
C GLU A 107 3.50 -0.98 2.70
N ASP A 108 2.84 -2.14 2.87
CA ASP A 108 3.52 -3.41 3.15
C ASP A 108 4.01 -4.13 1.88
N VAL A 109 3.56 -3.74 0.69
CA VAL A 109 3.76 -4.55 -0.53
C VAL A 109 4.37 -3.79 -1.70
N CYS A 110 4.36 -2.45 -1.68
CA CYS A 110 4.87 -1.61 -2.77
C CYS A 110 6.24 -1.03 -2.45
N ASP A 111 7.08 -0.91 -3.45
CA ASP A 111 8.36 -0.20 -3.41
C ASP A 111 8.26 1.22 -3.98
N HIS A 112 7.31 1.45 -4.89
CA HIS A 112 7.02 2.75 -5.51
C HIS A 112 5.54 3.08 -5.40
N VAL A 113 5.24 4.37 -5.23
CA VAL A 113 3.89 4.88 -5.08
C VAL A 113 3.65 6.04 -6.03
N GLY A 114 2.53 5.97 -6.74
CA GLY A 114 1.97 7.07 -7.53
C GLY A 114 0.65 7.53 -6.94
N ILE A 115 0.54 8.81 -6.58
CA ILE A 115 -0.72 9.41 -6.11
C ILE A 115 -1.38 10.12 -7.27
N MET A 116 -2.60 9.68 -7.61
CA MET A 116 -3.38 10.24 -8.70
C MET A 116 -4.57 11.03 -8.15
N HIS A 117 -4.73 12.27 -8.64
CA HIS A 117 -5.86 13.13 -8.31
C HIS A 117 -6.36 13.86 -9.56
N HIS A 118 -7.67 13.87 -9.77
CA HIS A 118 -8.31 14.47 -10.97
C HIS A 118 -7.65 14.07 -12.30
N GLY A 119 -7.24 12.80 -12.46
CA GLY A 119 -6.63 12.28 -13.68
C GLY A 119 -5.17 12.72 -13.90
N LYS A 120 -4.51 13.29 -12.91
CA LYS A 120 -3.09 13.68 -12.94
C LYS A 120 -2.32 12.97 -11.86
N ILE A 121 -1.10 12.60 -12.15
CA ILE A 121 -0.15 12.10 -11.14
C ILE A 121 0.38 13.32 -10.38
N MET A 122 0.12 13.36 -9.09
CA MET A 122 0.56 14.44 -8.19
C MET A 122 1.93 14.10 -7.58
N ILE A 123 2.14 12.85 -7.23
CA ILE A 123 3.36 12.34 -6.62
C ILE A 123 3.70 11.00 -7.28
N GLU A 124 4.98 10.80 -7.58
CA GLU A 124 5.54 9.53 -8.04
C GLU A 124 6.93 9.42 -7.43
N ARG A 125 7.10 8.53 -6.45
CA ARG A 125 8.36 8.31 -5.72
C ARG A 125 8.46 6.90 -5.16
N SER A 126 9.68 6.51 -4.78
CA SER A 126 9.88 5.32 -3.96
C SER A 126 9.23 5.53 -2.58
N LEU A 127 8.73 4.46 -1.98
CA LEU A 127 8.14 4.51 -0.63
C LEU A 127 9.19 4.96 0.40
N SER A 128 10.44 4.50 0.24
CA SER A 128 11.56 4.89 1.11
C SER A 128 11.87 6.39 1.05
N ASP A 129 11.81 7.00 -0.14
CA ASP A 129 12.02 8.45 -0.28
C ASP A 129 10.87 9.26 0.33
N LEU A 130 9.64 8.77 0.17
CA LEU A 130 8.47 9.40 0.80
C LEU A 130 8.57 9.36 2.33
N GLN A 131 8.87 8.19 2.89
CA GLN A 131 9.01 8.02 4.34
C GLN A 131 10.25 8.71 4.91
N GLY A 132 11.31 8.90 4.11
CA GLY A 132 12.53 9.59 4.52
C GLY A 132 12.45 11.12 4.46
N SER A 133 11.48 11.69 3.75
CA SER A 133 11.36 13.14 3.56
C SER A 133 10.56 13.86 4.65
N VAL A 134 9.72 13.14 5.38
CA VAL A 134 8.84 13.68 6.42
C VAL A 134 8.85 12.75 7.63
N SER A 135 8.93 13.31 8.82
CA SER A 135 9.01 12.53 10.06
C SER A 135 7.93 12.97 11.06
N LYS A 136 7.44 12.01 11.83
CA LYS A 136 6.58 12.26 12.99
C LYS A 136 7.44 12.22 14.23
N ILE A 137 7.54 13.34 14.93
CA ILE A 137 8.34 13.46 16.15
C ILE A 137 7.40 13.62 17.32
N GLN A 138 7.55 12.75 18.31
CA GLN A 138 6.87 12.89 19.59
C GLN A 138 7.90 13.31 20.64
N VAL A 139 7.65 14.42 21.29
CA VAL A 139 8.56 14.97 22.28
C VAL A 139 7.80 15.40 23.53
N ALA A 140 8.30 14.97 24.70
CA ALA A 140 7.78 15.41 26.00
C ALA A 140 8.74 16.42 26.61
N CYS A 141 8.34 17.70 26.65
CA CYS A 141 9.13 18.79 27.22
C CYS A 141 8.62 19.20 28.60
N GLN A 142 9.56 19.48 29.54
CA GLN A 142 9.22 20.02 30.84
C GLN A 142 9.02 21.55 30.81
N SER A 143 9.65 22.23 29.88
CA SER A 143 9.79 23.70 29.85
C SER A 143 9.00 24.39 28.73
N GLY A 144 7.90 23.78 28.27
CA GLY A 144 7.03 24.37 27.26
C GLY A 144 7.21 23.83 25.84
N MET A 145 6.76 24.58 24.86
CA MET A 145 6.73 24.18 23.46
C MET A 145 8.15 23.99 22.88
N PRO A 146 8.47 22.82 22.28
CA PRO A 146 9.76 22.59 21.65
C PRO A 146 9.88 23.50 20.40
N LYS A 147 11.08 24.03 20.18
CA LYS A 147 11.39 24.85 19.00
C LYS A 147 12.40 24.10 18.15
N LEU A 148 12.07 23.96 16.87
CA LEU A 148 12.99 23.51 15.84
C LEU A 148 13.68 24.72 15.17
N PRO A 149 14.90 24.56 14.66
CA PRO A 149 15.55 25.55 13.81
C PRO A 149 14.69 25.94 12.58
N GLU A 150 14.84 27.17 12.10
CA GLU A 150 14.01 27.75 11.03
C GLU A 150 14.08 27.00 9.67
N HIS A 151 15.14 26.21 9.47
CA HIS A 151 15.27 25.41 8.24
C HIS A 151 14.35 24.17 8.22
N PHE A 152 13.77 23.77 9.36
CA PHE A 152 12.77 22.73 9.40
C PHE A 152 11.39 23.29 9.11
N GLN A 153 10.70 22.68 8.14
CA GLN A 153 9.30 22.99 7.89
C GLN A 153 8.41 22.12 8.78
N VAL A 154 7.78 22.71 9.77
CA VAL A 154 6.78 22.02 10.59
C VAL A 154 5.44 22.08 9.86
N LEU A 155 5.01 20.95 9.33
CA LEU A 155 3.75 20.82 8.57
C LEU A 155 2.55 20.79 9.50
N HIS A 156 2.70 20.14 10.65
CA HIS A 156 1.64 20.03 11.66
C HIS A 156 2.24 19.95 13.07
N MET A 157 1.51 20.49 14.04
CA MET A 157 1.85 20.37 15.45
C MET A 157 0.59 20.23 16.30
N ALA A 158 0.55 19.21 17.13
CA ALA A 158 -0.48 18.99 18.13
C ALA A 158 0.15 18.70 19.49
N ASN A 159 -0.60 18.84 20.57
CA ASN A 159 -0.16 18.45 21.89
C ASN A 159 -1.25 17.73 22.69
N THR A 160 -0.83 16.70 23.42
CA THR A 160 -1.67 16.00 24.39
C THR A 160 -0.97 16.06 25.75
N GLY A 161 -1.44 16.94 26.61
CA GLY A 161 -0.79 17.22 27.89
C GLY A 161 0.61 17.81 27.67
N ARG A 162 1.66 17.05 28.05
CA ARG A 162 3.07 17.45 27.89
C ARG A 162 3.76 16.85 26.67
N VAL A 163 3.07 16.01 25.90
CA VAL A 163 3.62 15.39 24.71
C VAL A 163 3.20 16.23 23.50
N TYR A 164 4.17 16.70 22.76
CA TYR A 164 3.98 17.37 21.48
C TYR A 164 4.24 16.36 20.37
N THR A 165 3.32 16.29 19.42
CA THR A 165 3.48 15.54 18.17
C THR A 165 3.67 16.54 17.04
N MET A 166 4.80 16.43 16.35
CA MET A 166 5.14 17.33 15.24
C MET A 166 5.35 16.49 13.98
N ILE A 167 4.82 16.97 12.86
CA ILE A 167 5.15 16.47 11.54
C ILE A 167 6.12 17.45 10.90
N VAL A 168 7.31 16.96 10.58
CA VAL A 168 8.43 17.82 10.18
C VAL A 168 9.02 17.33 8.87
N LYS A 169 9.21 18.23 7.92
CA LYS A 169 9.94 17.97 6.68
C LYS A 169 11.42 18.30 6.90
N GLY A 170 12.27 17.31 6.63
CA GLY A 170 13.72 17.39 6.83
C GLY A 170 14.32 16.10 7.36
N ASP A 171 15.63 16.09 7.60
CA ASP A 171 16.33 14.91 8.13
C ASP A 171 15.87 14.58 9.55
N PRO A 172 15.35 13.38 9.80
CA PRO A 172 14.85 12.96 11.12
C PRO A 172 15.90 13.02 12.21
N LYS A 173 17.15 12.64 11.89
CA LYS A 173 18.25 12.61 12.87
C LYS A 173 18.69 14.01 13.27
N GLU A 174 18.68 14.93 12.32
CA GLU A 174 18.98 16.34 12.58
C GLU A 174 17.90 17.00 13.43
N ALA A 175 16.62 16.69 13.16
CA ALA A 175 15.49 17.15 13.95
C ALA A 175 15.52 16.62 15.38
N GLU A 176 15.83 15.32 15.58
CA GLU A 176 16.02 14.71 16.89
C GLU A 176 17.16 15.38 17.67
N ALA A 177 18.31 15.61 17.01
CA ALA A 177 19.46 16.29 17.61
C ALA A 177 19.10 17.73 18.02
N ALA A 178 18.36 18.46 17.18
CA ALA A 178 17.90 19.82 17.49
C ALA A 178 16.97 19.86 18.71
N LEU A 179 16.09 18.88 18.86
CA LEU A 179 15.20 18.80 20.02
C LEU A 179 15.89 18.40 21.33
N SER A 180 17.04 17.76 21.25
CA SER A 180 17.82 17.40 22.43
C SER A 180 18.26 18.62 23.26
N TYR A 181 18.40 19.80 22.66
CA TYR A 181 18.68 21.05 23.37
C TYR A 181 17.56 21.52 24.31
N CYS A 182 16.33 21.01 24.13
CA CYS A 182 15.20 21.34 25.02
C CYS A 182 15.12 20.49 26.28
N ASN A 183 16.13 19.67 26.57
CA ASN A 183 16.13 18.67 27.65
C ASN A 183 14.81 17.88 27.73
N PRO A 184 14.41 17.23 26.64
CA PRO A 184 13.16 16.49 26.63
C PRO A 184 13.26 15.26 27.53
N THR A 185 12.15 14.86 28.14
CA THR A 185 12.05 13.61 28.90
C THR A 185 12.02 12.41 27.95
N ILE A 186 11.43 12.57 26.78
CA ILE A 186 11.29 11.56 25.72
C ILE A 186 11.35 12.29 24.38
N VAL A 187 12.08 11.71 23.42
CA VAL A 187 12.02 12.06 22.00
C VAL A 187 11.93 10.75 21.23
N ASP A 188 10.85 10.57 20.49
CA ASP A 188 10.64 9.46 19.57
C ASP A 188 10.45 9.98 18.15
N VAL A 189 11.22 9.45 17.23
CA VAL A 189 11.07 9.71 15.80
C VAL A 189 10.43 8.49 15.16
N LEU A 190 9.23 8.69 14.64
CA LEU A 190 8.43 7.63 14.02
C LEU A 190 8.32 7.88 12.52
N PRO A 191 8.41 6.84 11.69
CA PRO A 191 8.08 6.97 10.28
C PRO A 191 6.59 7.33 10.15
N LEU A 192 6.29 8.16 9.15
CA LEU A 192 4.90 8.39 8.76
C LEU A 192 4.38 7.19 7.97
N THR A 193 3.11 6.87 8.21
CA THR A 193 2.39 5.94 7.35
C THR A 193 2.12 6.58 5.99
N LEU A 194 1.93 5.76 4.96
CA LEU A 194 1.58 6.25 3.63
C LEU A 194 0.27 7.08 3.66
N GLU A 195 -0.67 6.73 4.54
CA GLU A 195 -1.91 7.48 4.75
C GLU A 195 -1.64 8.88 5.34
N GLU A 196 -0.76 8.98 6.32
CA GLU A 196 -0.34 10.27 6.89
C GLU A 196 0.39 11.13 5.86
N ILE A 197 1.33 10.55 5.10
CA ILE A 197 2.04 11.25 4.02
C ILE A 197 1.05 11.80 3.00
N PHE A 198 0.08 10.97 2.56
CA PHE A 198 -0.96 11.38 1.63
C PHE A 198 -1.73 12.60 2.14
N ILE A 199 -2.14 12.59 3.41
CA ILE A 199 -2.90 13.70 4.02
C ILE A 199 -2.08 14.99 4.04
N TYR A 200 -0.79 14.92 4.39
CA TYR A 200 0.05 16.12 4.48
C TYR A 200 0.46 16.66 3.11
N GLU A 201 0.80 15.81 2.16
CA GLU A 201 1.15 16.23 0.80
C GLU A 201 -0.07 16.75 0.03
N MET A 202 -1.26 16.18 0.25
CA MET A 202 -2.49 16.62 -0.39
C MET A 202 -3.13 17.83 0.33
N GLY A 203 -2.87 18.01 1.62
CA GLY A 203 -3.35 19.17 2.40
C GLY A 203 -2.74 20.51 1.93
N GLU A 204 -1.57 20.49 1.30
CA GLU A 204 -0.99 21.64 0.60
C GLU A 204 -1.71 21.95 -0.74
N ALA A 205 -2.47 20.98 -1.28
CA ALA A 205 -3.07 21.03 -2.63
C ALA A 205 -4.59 21.23 -2.66
N ASP A 206 -5.21 21.98 -1.76
CA ASP A 206 -6.67 22.28 -1.68
C ASP A 206 -7.57 21.25 -0.99
N TYR A 207 -7.05 20.30 -0.24
CA TYR A 207 -7.90 19.47 0.63
C TYR A 207 -8.02 20.11 2.03
N GLU A 208 -9.22 20.52 2.45
CA GLU A 208 -9.55 20.85 3.86
C GLU A 208 -9.53 19.56 4.71
N VAL A 209 -8.35 18.97 4.92
CA VAL A 209 -8.19 17.74 5.71
C VAL A 209 -7.66 18.03 7.12
N LYS A 210 -7.68 19.27 7.55
CA LYS A 210 -7.04 19.71 8.81
C LYS A 210 -7.58 19.09 10.09
N ASP A 211 -8.75 18.44 10.08
CA ASP A 211 -9.44 17.99 11.29
C ASP A 211 -9.68 16.47 11.40
N ILE A 212 -9.07 15.62 10.55
CA ILE A 212 -9.40 14.18 10.52
C ILE A 212 -8.47 13.31 11.39
N LEU A 213 -7.35 13.83 11.89
CA LEU A 213 -6.31 13.01 12.53
C LEU A 213 -6.25 13.06 14.06
N PHE A 214 -7.24 13.71 14.75
CA PHE A 214 -7.23 13.77 16.22
C PHE A 214 -8.63 13.61 16.82
#